data_133818f7433ebe2ab2dd4c0365269705
#
_entry.id   133818f7433ebe2ab2dd4c0365269705
#
_cell.length_a   1.000
_cell.length_b   1.000
_cell.length_c   1.000
_cell.angle_alpha   90.00
_cell.angle_beta   90.00
_cell.angle_gamma   90.00
#
_symmetry.space_group_name_H-M   'P 1'
#
loop_
_entity.id
_entity.type
_entity.pdbx_description
1 polymer ?
#
loop_
_entity_poly.entity_id
_entity_poly.type
_entity_poly.pdbx_seq_one_letter_code
_entity_poly.pdbx_strand_id
1 'polypeptide(L)'
;MACIAAITAPTILNVFRTPNALPDRFDGKRYQLAWTGVTAQQHDNTCSLAVISNMLEWAGRPVNESELRKNAKLTKQGMNLLEFSKLAAKYGLYGDWVRAEPISLPDLPMPFVAQIFDGVGHFVIVKRVYNHHVYVADPLRGNSLYPEEQFNAVWTKRSFLLRSL
;
A
#
# COMPACT_ATOMS: atom_id res chain seq x y z
N MET A 1 -21.81 20.82 31.01
CA MET A 1 -22.06 20.46 29.58
C MET A 1 -20.75 20.58 28.84
N ALA A 2 -20.09 19.43 28.57
CA ALA A 2 -18.84 19.41 27.85
C ALA A 2 -19.16 19.13 26.36
N CYS A 3 -18.85 20.09 25.49
CA CYS A 3 -18.93 19.89 24.05
C CYS A 3 -17.82 18.91 23.62
N ILE A 4 -18.23 17.71 23.25
CA ILE A 4 -17.36 16.76 22.54
C ILE A 4 -17.27 17.28 21.11
N ALA A 5 -16.15 17.90 20.77
CA ALA A 5 -15.82 18.21 19.39
C ALA A 5 -15.60 16.89 18.66
N ALA A 6 -16.47 16.53 17.74
CA ALA A 6 -16.27 15.42 16.84
C ALA A 6 -15.05 15.74 15.95
N ILE A 7 -13.94 15.08 16.21
CA ILE A 7 -12.80 15.10 15.30
C ILE A 7 -13.24 14.28 14.10
N THR A 8 -13.69 14.96 13.05
CA THR A 8 -13.92 14.34 11.75
C THR A 8 -12.57 13.91 11.22
N ALA A 9 -12.32 12.59 11.18
CA ALA A 9 -11.16 12.05 10.51
C ALA A 9 -11.12 12.60 9.09
N PRO A 10 -9.95 13.07 8.60
CA PRO A 10 -9.85 13.50 7.22
C PRO A 10 -10.20 12.31 6.34
N THR A 11 -11.21 12.46 5.53
CA THR A 11 -11.72 11.41 4.67
C THR A 11 -10.60 11.00 3.73
N ILE A 12 -10.06 9.80 3.89
CA ILE A 12 -9.00 9.18 3.06
C ILE A 12 -9.38 9.22 1.56
N LEU A 13 -10.65 9.41 1.23
CA LEU A 13 -11.20 9.56 -0.12
C LEU A 13 -10.52 10.62 -1.00
N ASN A 14 -9.91 11.66 -0.45
CA ASN A 14 -9.28 12.72 -1.26
C ASN A 14 -7.86 12.38 -1.75
N VAL A 15 -7.20 11.39 -1.16
CA VAL A 15 -5.84 10.96 -1.56
C VAL A 15 -5.88 10.10 -2.82
N PHE A 16 -7.03 9.55 -3.16
CA PHE A 16 -7.24 8.66 -4.30
C PHE A 16 -7.80 9.34 -5.55
N ARG A 17 -7.55 10.65 -5.71
CA ARG A 17 -7.84 11.30 -6.99
C ARG A 17 -7.16 10.52 -8.10
N THR A 18 -7.95 10.03 -9.03
CA THR A 18 -7.45 9.47 -10.29
C THR A 18 -6.43 10.41 -10.88
N PRO A 19 -5.24 9.93 -11.29
CA PRO A 19 -4.34 10.77 -12.09
C PRO A 19 -5.12 11.30 -13.28
N ASN A 20 -4.96 12.59 -13.57
CA ASN A 20 -5.66 13.31 -14.64
C ASN A 20 -5.18 12.86 -16.01
N ALA A 21 -5.25 11.70 -16.39
CA ALA A 21 -5.13 11.13 -17.73
C ALA A 21 -4.88 9.63 -17.60
N LEU A 22 -5.95 8.88 -17.48
CA LEU A 22 -5.87 7.47 -17.84
C LEU A 22 -5.74 7.40 -19.37
N PRO A 23 -4.87 6.56 -19.91
CA PRO A 23 -4.85 6.34 -21.34
C PRO A 23 -6.23 5.86 -21.79
N ASP A 24 -6.79 6.46 -22.85
CA ASP A 24 -8.11 6.13 -23.37
C ASP A 24 -8.24 4.69 -23.87
N ARG A 25 -7.12 4.00 -24.02
CA ARG A 25 -7.04 2.58 -24.39
C ARG A 25 -5.97 1.89 -23.55
N PHE A 26 -6.40 0.87 -22.83
CA PHE A 26 -5.50 -0.06 -22.14
C PHE A 26 -5.17 -1.21 -23.11
N ASP A 27 -3.89 -1.35 -23.43
CA ASP A 27 -3.37 -2.39 -24.33
C ASP A 27 -2.96 -3.69 -23.61
N GLY A 28 -3.43 -3.87 -22.39
CA GLY A 28 -3.08 -5.02 -21.56
C GLY A 28 -1.68 -4.96 -20.97
N LYS A 29 -0.98 -3.83 -21.07
CA LYS A 29 0.34 -3.63 -20.49
C LYS A 29 0.27 -2.97 -19.12
N ARG A 30 1.33 -3.13 -18.37
CA ARG A 30 1.55 -2.37 -17.15
C ARG A 30 2.03 -0.95 -17.50
N TYR A 31 1.44 0.04 -16.84
CA TYR A 31 1.82 1.43 -16.98
C TYR A 31 2.47 1.94 -15.70
N GLN A 32 3.56 2.68 -15.84
CA GLN A 32 4.12 3.47 -14.76
C GLN A 32 3.56 4.90 -14.86
N LEU A 33 3.00 5.35 -13.73
CA LEU A 33 2.45 6.69 -13.57
C LEU A 33 3.42 7.56 -12.77
N ALA A 34 3.03 8.82 -12.53
CA ALA A 34 3.84 9.74 -11.74
C ALA A 34 4.03 9.27 -10.28
N TRP A 35 5.12 9.69 -9.66
CA TRP A 35 5.44 9.41 -8.24
C TRP A 35 4.59 10.18 -7.24
N THR A 36 3.67 11.02 -7.67
CA THR A 36 2.84 11.85 -6.80
C THR A 36 2.15 11.04 -5.71
N GLY A 37 2.43 11.39 -4.44
CA GLY A 37 1.85 10.74 -3.28
C GLY A 37 2.33 9.30 -3.04
N VAL A 38 3.52 8.95 -3.55
CA VAL A 38 4.18 7.67 -3.28
C VAL A 38 5.57 7.91 -2.71
N THR A 39 5.83 7.33 -1.55
CA THR A 39 7.16 7.34 -0.92
C THR A 39 8.03 6.26 -1.54
N ALA A 40 9.16 6.67 -2.12
CA ALA A 40 10.15 5.75 -2.66
C ALA A 40 10.92 5.05 -1.54
N GLN A 41 11.21 3.75 -1.70
CA GLN A 41 12.14 3.05 -0.82
C GLN A 41 13.57 3.57 -1.00
N GLN A 42 14.32 3.66 0.10
CA GLN A 42 15.70 4.18 0.08
C GLN A 42 16.74 3.09 -0.20
N HIS A 43 16.41 1.83 0.06
CA HIS A 43 17.29 0.68 -0.14
C HIS A 43 16.50 -0.52 -0.66
N ASP A 44 17.18 -1.50 -1.25
CA ASP A 44 16.57 -2.68 -1.89
C ASP A 44 15.69 -3.52 -0.94
N ASN A 45 15.97 -3.49 0.36
CA ASN A 45 15.25 -4.26 1.37
C ASN A 45 14.27 -3.43 2.22
N THR A 46 13.95 -2.18 1.83
CA THR A 46 13.14 -1.26 2.64
C THR A 46 11.74 -0.96 2.09
N CYS A 47 11.25 -1.74 1.15
CA CYS A 47 9.88 -1.58 0.62
C CYS A 47 8.81 -1.56 1.72
N SER A 48 8.95 -2.38 2.78
CA SER A 48 8.05 -2.40 3.92
C SER A 48 8.03 -1.08 4.69
N LEU A 49 9.18 -0.44 4.88
CA LEU A 49 9.28 0.86 5.56
C LEU A 49 8.64 1.96 4.71
N ALA A 50 8.91 1.98 3.41
CA ALA A 50 8.33 2.94 2.50
C ALA A 50 6.81 2.80 2.41
N VAL A 51 6.29 1.57 2.40
CA VAL A 51 4.84 1.29 2.46
C VAL A 51 4.24 1.83 3.76
N ILE A 52 4.83 1.53 4.93
CA ILE A 52 4.35 2.05 6.23
C ILE A 52 4.42 3.58 6.26
N SER A 53 5.55 4.18 5.82
CA SER A 53 5.72 5.63 5.73
C SER A 53 4.61 6.26 4.87
N ASN A 54 4.34 5.68 3.71
CA ASN A 54 3.31 6.16 2.80
C ASN A 54 1.90 6.10 3.40
N MET A 55 1.57 4.99 4.08
CA MET A 55 0.28 4.86 4.75
C MET A 55 0.12 5.87 5.90
N LEU A 56 1.19 6.13 6.65
CA LEU A 56 1.21 7.14 7.72
C LEU A 56 1.06 8.56 7.17
N GLU A 57 1.70 8.86 6.05
CA GLU A 57 1.54 10.14 5.35
C GLU A 57 0.07 10.34 4.91
N TRP A 58 -0.55 9.32 4.32
CA TRP A 58 -1.97 9.37 3.94
C TRP A 58 -2.91 9.50 5.14
N ALA A 59 -2.52 8.98 6.30
CA ALA A 59 -3.25 9.15 7.56
C ALA A 59 -3.00 10.51 8.24
N GLY A 60 -2.25 11.44 7.61
CA GLY A 60 -1.90 12.73 8.18
C GLY A 60 -0.89 12.69 9.32
N ARG A 61 -0.15 11.60 9.46
CA ARG A 61 0.87 11.36 10.49
C ARG A 61 2.20 10.97 9.85
N PRO A 62 2.83 11.85 9.07
CA PRO A 62 4.02 11.51 8.29
C PRO A 62 5.19 11.07 9.20
N VAL A 63 5.75 9.92 8.89
CA VAL A 63 6.97 9.38 9.52
C VAL A 63 7.88 8.90 8.40
N ASN A 64 9.10 9.40 8.35
CA ASN A 64 10.04 9.04 7.31
C ASN A 64 10.67 7.64 7.53
N GLU A 65 11.21 7.08 6.46
CA GLU A 65 11.83 5.75 6.47
C GLU A 65 12.97 5.64 7.49
N SER A 66 13.78 6.70 7.65
CA SER A 66 14.90 6.73 8.59
C SER A 66 14.44 6.58 10.05
N GLU A 67 13.31 7.19 10.40
CA GLU A 67 12.73 7.04 11.75
C GLU A 67 12.14 5.64 11.95
N LEU A 68 11.41 5.12 10.97
CA LEU A 68 10.89 3.76 11.00
C LEU A 68 12.02 2.73 11.16
N ARG A 69 13.14 2.94 10.47
CA ARG A 69 14.29 2.05 10.49
C ARG A 69 14.89 1.85 11.88
N LYS A 70 14.85 2.84 12.76
CA LYS A 70 15.34 2.73 14.15
C LYS A 70 14.60 1.66 14.96
N ASN A 71 13.36 1.35 14.57
CA ASN A 71 12.49 0.41 15.25
C ASN A 71 12.21 -0.86 14.43
N ALA A 72 12.76 -0.94 13.23
CA ALA A 72 12.50 -2.01 12.29
C ALA A 72 13.45 -3.20 12.49
N LYS A 73 12.93 -4.40 12.36
CA LYS A 73 13.73 -5.62 12.23
C LYS A 73 13.80 -6.02 10.77
N LEU A 74 14.87 -5.60 10.11
CA LEU A 74 15.13 -5.90 8.70
C LEU A 74 16.19 -6.98 8.57
N THR A 75 16.00 -7.86 7.59
CA THR A 75 17.01 -8.79 7.08
C THR A 75 17.53 -8.30 5.73
N LYS A 76 18.49 -9.03 5.15
CA LYS A 76 18.92 -8.77 3.77
C LYS A 76 17.77 -8.91 2.76
N GLN A 77 16.78 -9.78 3.05
CA GLN A 77 15.60 -10.02 2.22
C GLN A 77 14.43 -9.07 2.55
N GLY A 78 14.60 -8.14 3.48
CA GLY A 78 13.57 -7.22 3.92
C GLY A 78 12.93 -7.65 5.24
N MET A 79 11.64 -7.35 5.39
CA MET A 79 10.85 -7.57 6.61
C MET A 79 9.84 -8.70 6.40
N ASN A 80 9.69 -9.57 7.39
CA ASN A 80 8.62 -10.57 7.38
C ASN A 80 7.28 -9.95 7.82
N LEU A 81 6.18 -10.69 7.61
CA LEU A 81 4.82 -10.21 7.86
C LEU A 81 4.57 -9.86 9.33
N LEU A 82 5.13 -10.64 10.27
CA LEU A 82 4.96 -10.41 11.70
C LEU A 82 5.65 -9.10 12.13
N GLU A 83 6.88 -8.90 11.70
CA GLU A 83 7.64 -7.68 12.02
C GLU A 83 7.01 -6.45 11.34
N PHE A 84 6.43 -6.61 10.15
CA PHE A 84 5.63 -5.57 9.51
C PHE A 84 4.44 -5.15 10.40
N SER A 85 3.65 -6.12 10.86
CA SER A 85 2.51 -5.83 11.75
C SER A 85 2.92 -5.14 13.04
N LYS A 86 4.02 -5.59 13.66
CA LYS A 86 4.53 -4.99 14.90
C LYS A 86 4.98 -3.54 14.69
N LEU A 87 5.71 -3.29 13.60
CA LEU A 87 6.17 -1.94 13.28
C LEU A 87 5.00 -1.03 12.93
N ALA A 88 4.08 -1.47 12.08
CA ALA A 88 2.87 -0.73 11.73
C ALA A 88 2.06 -0.36 12.97
N ALA A 89 1.80 -1.32 13.86
CA ALA A 89 1.06 -1.11 15.11
C ALA A 89 1.77 -0.13 16.05
N LYS A 90 3.11 -0.16 16.13
CA LYS A 90 3.91 0.79 16.94
C LYS A 90 3.65 2.23 16.53
N TYR A 91 3.38 2.46 15.24
CA TYR A 91 3.06 3.78 14.70
C TYR A 91 1.56 4.02 14.51
N GLY A 92 0.71 3.16 15.10
CA GLY A 92 -0.74 3.33 15.13
C GLY A 92 -1.45 2.92 13.82
N LEU A 93 -0.82 2.11 12.99
CA LEU A 93 -1.46 1.45 11.86
C LEU A 93 -1.81 0.02 12.26
N TYR A 94 -3.06 -0.20 12.57
CA TYR A 94 -3.57 -1.51 12.99
C TYR A 94 -4.20 -2.25 11.82
N GLY A 95 -3.89 -3.53 11.70
CA GLY A 95 -4.43 -4.37 10.63
C GLY A 95 -4.03 -5.82 10.81
N ASP A 96 -4.54 -6.65 9.92
CA ASP A 96 -4.29 -8.08 9.93
C ASP A 96 -3.82 -8.56 8.56
N TRP A 97 -2.83 -9.45 8.56
CA TRP A 97 -2.49 -10.21 7.36
C TRP A 97 -3.51 -11.31 7.15
N VAL A 98 -4.13 -11.29 5.99
CA VAL A 98 -5.09 -12.31 5.56
C VAL A 98 -4.61 -12.98 4.28
N ARG A 99 -5.07 -14.21 4.05
CA ARG A 99 -4.98 -14.84 2.75
C ARG A 99 -6.31 -14.61 2.02
N ALA A 100 -6.27 -13.86 0.94
CA ALA A 100 -7.46 -13.39 0.23
C ALA A 100 -8.05 -14.42 -0.74
N GLU A 101 -7.89 -15.72 -0.49
CA GLU A 101 -8.55 -16.77 -1.26
C GLU A 101 -9.73 -17.35 -0.46
N PRO A 102 -10.88 -17.49 -1.08
CA PRO A 102 -11.25 -17.27 -2.50
C PRO A 102 -11.77 -15.86 -2.84
N ILE A 103 -11.52 -14.86 -1.99
CA ILE A 103 -12.04 -13.50 -2.18
C ILE A 103 -11.42 -12.88 -3.43
N SER A 104 -12.23 -12.26 -4.27
CA SER A 104 -11.73 -11.56 -5.45
C SER A 104 -11.10 -10.22 -5.06
N LEU A 105 -10.13 -9.77 -5.86
CA LEU A 105 -9.38 -8.55 -5.57
C LEU A 105 -10.27 -7.29 -5.41
N PRO A 106 -11.31 -7.06 -6.23
CA PRO A 106 -12.20 -5.92 -6.07
C PRO A 106 -13.02 -5.91 -4.78
N ASP A 107 -13.21 -7.08 -4.15
CA ASP A 107 -14.04 -7.23 -2.94
C ASP A 107 -13.26 -6.98 -1.65
N LEU A 108 -11.93 -6.80 -1.74
CA LEU A 108 -11.12 -6.46 -0.59
C LEU A 108 -11.30 -4.99 -0.18
N PRO A 109 -11.32 -4.67 1.12
CA PRO A 109 -11.35 -3.29 1.59
C PRO A 109 -10.08 -2.56 1.16
N MET A 110 -10.23 -1.44 0.48
CA MET A 110 -9.10 -0.64 -0.05
C MET A 110 -8.98 0.69 0.69
N PRO A 111 -7.75 1.20 0.85
CA PRO A 111 -6.47 0.61 0.41
C PRO A 111 -6.00 -0.54 1.29
N PHE A 112 -5.19 -1.44 0.75
CA PHE A 112 -4.53 -2.49 1.51
C PHE A 112 -3.10 -2.71 1.03
N VAL A 113 -2.24 -3.31 1.89
CA VAL A 113 -0.89 -3.71 1.49
C VAL A 113 -0.93 -5.11 0.91
N ALA A 114 -0.43 -5.27 -0.31
CA ALA A 114 -0.26 -6.57 -0.95
C ALA A 114 1.20 -7.00 -0.90
N GLN A 115 1.42 -8.30 -0.64
CA GLN A 115 2.69 -8.92 -0.93
C GLN A 115 2.65 -9.47 -2.36
N ILE A 116 3.57 -9.02 -3.19
CA ILE A 116 3.76 -9.53 -4.55
C ILE A 116 5.09 -10.26 -4.66
N PHE A 117 5.21 -11.10 -5.68
CA PHE A 117 6.44 -11.77 -6.04
C PHE A 117 6.65 -11.62 -7.56
N ASP A 118 7.58 -10.75 -7.92
CA ASP A 118 8.01 -10.48 -9.29
C ASP A 118 9.53 -10.72 -9.36
N GLY A 119 9.92 -11.99 -9.21
CA GLY A 119 11.32 -12.40 -9.05
C GLY A 119 11.87 -12.22 -7.62
N VAL A 120 11.39 -11.22 -6.89
CA VAL A 120 11.68 -10.99 -5.47
C VAL A 120 10.39 -10.67 -4.72
N GLY A 121 10.37 -10.99 -3.41
CA GLY A 121 9.27 -10.60 -2.54
C GLY A 121 9.24 -9.08 -2.35
N HIS A 122 8.08 -8.48 -2.55
CA HIS A 122 7.92 -7.04 -2.50
C HIS A 122 6.58 -6.64 -1.89
N PHE A 123 6.54 -5.51 -1.18
CA PHE A 123 5.31 -4.93 -0.65
C PHE A 123 4.90 -3.70 -1.44
N VAL A 124 3.64 -3.66 -1.81
CA VAL A 124 3.02 -2.55 -2.52
C VAL A 124 1.68 -2.19 -1.87
N ILE A 125 1.14 -1.01 -2.13
CA ILE A 125 -0.20 -0.64 -1.68
C ILE A 125 -1.14 -0.69 -2.87
N VAL A 126 -2.16 -1.53 -2.79
CA VAL A 126 -3.29 -1.51 -3.71
C VAL A 126 -4.20 -0.38 -3.29
N LYS A 127 -4.31 0.64 -4.12
CA LYS A 127 -5.13 1.82 -3.85
C LYS A 127 -6.58 1.61 -4.25
N ARG A 128 -6.77 0.94 -5.37
CA ARG A 128 -8.11 0.72 -5.94
C ARG A 128 -8.04 -0.29 -7.09
N VAL A 129 -9.17 -0.96 -7.33
CA VAL A 129 -9.41 -1.74 -8.55
C VAL A 129 -10.56 -1.06 -9.31
N TYR A 130 -10.38 -0.84 -10.59
CA TYR A 130 -11.40 -0.23 -11.44
C TYR A 130 -11.18 -0.62 -12.90
N ASN A 131 -12.28 -1.00 -13.57
CA ASN A 131 -12.27 -1.36 -15.00
C ASN A 131 -11.18 -2.38 -15.34
N HIS A 132 -11.12 -3.47 -14.58
CA HIS A 132 -10.13 -4.55 -14.73
C HIS A 132 -8.65 -4.11 -14.61
N HIS A 133 -8.41 -2.99 -13.90
CA HIS A 133 -7.08 -2.51 -13.62
C HIS A 133 -6.87 -2.26 -12.13
N VAL A 134 -5.66 -2.58 -11.67
CA VAL A 134 -5.22 -2.42 -10.28
C VAL A 134 -4.30 -1.22 -10.18
N TYR A 135 -4.72 -0.22 -9.42
CA TYR A 135 -3.94 0.98 -9.12
C TYR A 135 -3.07 0.74 -7.90
N VAL A 136 -1.77 0.82 -8.07
CA VAL A 136 -0.79 0.43 -7.08
C VAL A 136 0.13 1.61 -6.76
N ALA A 137 0.39 1.86 -5.48
CA ALA A 137 1.53 2.63 -5.04
C ALA A 137 2.67 1.67 -4.74
N ASP A 138 3.70 1.73 -5.56
CA ASP A 138 4.87 0.84 -5.51
C ASP A 138 6.10 1.63 -5.07
N PRO A 139 6.69 1.32 -3.90
CA PRO A 139 7.89 2.02 -3.41
C PRO A 139 9.09 1.98 -4.34
N LEU A 140 9.13 1.01 -5.25
CA LEU A 140 10.23 0.86 -6.20
C LEU A 140 9.95 1.55 -7.55
N ARG A 141 8.66 1.69 -7.92
CA ARG A 141 8.27 2.08 -9.28
C ARG A 141 7.31 3.28 -9.33
N GLY A 142 6.89 3.79 -8.17
CA GLY A 142 5.88 4.86 -8.10
C GLY A 142 4.46 4.35 -8.30
N ASN A 143 3.57 5.23 -8.71
CA ASN A 143 2.23 4.81 -9.08
C ASN A 143 2.30 3.91 -10.33
N SER A 144 1.65 2.78 -10.26
CA SER A 144 1.61 1.79 -11.32
C SER A 144 0.18 1.35 -11.58
N LEU A 145 -0.11 1.06 -12.83
CA LEU A 145 -1.39 0.52 -13.27
C LEU A 145 -1.13 -0.86 -13.88
N TYR A 146 -1.69 -1.88 -13.26
CA TYR A 146 -1.60 -3.25 -13.75
C TYR A 146 -2.94 -3.68 -14.34
N PRO A 147 -2.96 -4.38 -15.48
CA PRO A 147 -4.10 -5.25 -15.78
C PRO A 147 -4.34 -6.21 -14.61
N GLU A 148 -5.59 -6.43 -14.24
CA GLU A 148 -5.94 -7.25 -13.06
C GLU A 148 -5.37 -8.66 -13.15
N GLU A 149 -5.38 -9.27 -14.34
CA GLU A 149 -4.78 -10.58 -14.58
C GLU A 149 -3.28 -10.60 -14.29
N GLN A 150 -2.54 -9.59 -14.74
CA GLN A 150 -1.10 -9.48 -14.50
C GLN A 150 -0.79 -9.24 -13.03
N PHE A 151 -1.60 -8.42 -12.34
CA PHE A 151 -1.45 -8.26 -10.91
C PHE A 151 -1.72 -9.56 -10.16
N ASN A 152 -2.79 -10.27 -10.51
CA ASN A 152 -3.14 -11.56 -9.93
C ASN A 152 -2.04 -12.63 -10.13
N ALA A 153 -1.27 -12.56 -11.22
CA ALA A 153 -0.17 -13.47 -11.49
C ALA A 153 1.03 -13.27 -10.54
N VAL A 154 1.26 -12.05 -10.06
CA VAL A 154 2.37 -11.75 -9.14
C VAL A 154 1.93 -11.62 -7.68
N TRP A 155 0.65 -11.41 -7.40
CA TRP A 155 0.13 -11.28 -6.05
C TRP A 155 0.11 -12.63 -5.32
N THR A 156 0.77 -12.69 -4.17
CA THR A 156 0.85 -13.91 -3.33
C THR A 156 -0.45 -14.24 -2.59
N LYS A 157 -1.51 -13.46 -2.81
CA LYS A 157 -2.78 -13.47 -2.07
C LYS A 157 -2.66 -13.06 -0.60
N ARG A 158 -1.48 -12.67 -0.12
CA ARG A 158 -1.29 -12.12 1.22
C ARG A 158 -1.53 -10.62 1.21
N SER A 159 -2.45 -10.19 2.05
CA SER A 159 -2.88 -8.79 2.13
C SER A 159 -2.96 -8.34 3.58
N PHE A 160 -2.38 -7.18 3.87
CA PHE A 160 -2.55 -6.52 5.16
C PHE A 160 -3.73 -5.56 5.05
N LEU A 161 -4.82 -5.95 5.69
CA LEU A 161 -6.05 -5.16 5.73
C LEU A 161 -6.02 -4.26 6.94
N LEU A 162 -6.12 -2.95 6.69
CA LEU A 162 -6.23 -1.97 7.76
C LEU A 162 -7.58 -2.11 8.46
N ARG A 163 -7.56 -2.15 9.78
CA ARG A 163 -8.77 -1.94 10.57
C ARG A 163 -9.16 -0.47 10.47
N SER A 164 -10.45 -0.18 10.42
CA SER A 164 -10.93 1.21 10.55
C SER A 164 -10.36 1.78 11.85
N LEU A 165 -9.67 2.90 11.71
CA LEU A 165 -9.18 3.70 12.82
C LEU A 165 -10.35 4.41 13.51
#